data_ec77381c39ba68904e671c0a9e51de7c
#
_entry.id   ec77381c39ba68904e671c0a9e51de7c
#
_cell.length_a   1.000
_cell.length_b   1.000
_cell.length_c   1.000
_cell.angle_alpha   90.00
_cell.angle_beta   90.00
_cell.angle_gamma   90.00
#
_symmetry.space_group_name_H-M   'P 1'
#
loop_
_entity.id
_entity.type
_entity.pdbx_description
1 polymer ?
#
loop_
_entity_poly.entity_id
_entity_poly.type
_entity_poly.pdbx_seq_one_letter_code
_entity_poly.pdbx_strand_id
1 'polypeptide(L)'
;MSDKRTNVGQQFDRLPATDGDRTVEGRASRAAVVDFFAERFGIDPAVFENFSFWEKGKGKIWIFAADAPSPIRVEGLGMTVLRTRQEHWKPTQSAIQRFGRHATKNVIELDGEAAATFACGEDQEIDWDGDWGYLIATHTVGGEREPIGVGLYV
;
A
#
# COMPACT_ATOMS: atom_id res chain seq x y z
N MET A 1 8.78 23.45 24.84
CA MET A 1 8.11 23.38 23.55
C MET A 1 8.74 22.37 22.61
N SER A 2 9.80 21.76 23.08
CA SER A 2 10.41 20.65 22.34
C SER A 2 9.41 19.52 22.08
N ASP A 3 8.42 19.36 22.96
CA ASP A 3 7.43 18.29 22.84
C ASP A 3 6.66 18.33 21.53
N LYS A 4 6.28 19.52 21.07
CA LYS A 4 5.56 19.67 19.82
C LYS A 4 6.38 19.18 18.64
N ARG A 5 7.67 19.51 18.63
CA ARG A 5 8.54 19.07 17.54
C ARG A 5 8.82 17.58 17.60
N THR A 6 8.97 17.07 18.80
CA THR A 6 9.23 15.65 19.03
C THR A 6 8.06 14.80 18.52
N ASN A 7 6.83 15.29 18.66
CA ASN A 7 5.63 14.54 18.36
C ASN A 7 5.04 14.80 16.98
N VAL A 8 5.61 15.71 16.20
CA VAL A 8 5.10 16.02 14.85
C VAL A 8 5.09 14.78 13.98
N GLY A 9 6.14 13.96 14.05
CA GLY A 9 6.22 12.74 13.27
C GLY A 9 5.26 11.65 13.72
N GLN A 10 4.62 11.80 14.89
CA GLN A 10 3.68 10.83 15.43
C GLN A 10 2.23 11.28 15.30
N GLN A 11 1.99 12.42 14.67
CA GLN A 11 0.65 12.90 14.44
C GLN A 11 0.11 12.28 13.16
N PHE A 12 -1.06 11.67 13.29
CA PHE A 12 -1.79 11.12 12.17
C PHE A 12 -2.93 12.07 11.78
N ASP A 13 -3.01 12.36 10.49
CA ASP A 13 -4.11 13.13 9.92
C ASP A 13 -4.88 12.24 8.97
N ARG A 14 -6.20 12.24 9.10
CA ARG A 14 -7.04 11.50 8.17
C ARG A 14 -6.90 12.12 6.79
N LEU A 15 -6.79 11.28 5.77
CA LEU A 15 -6.73 11.77 4.39
C LEU A 15 -8.05 12.47 4.03
N PRO A 16 -7.99 13.54 3.24
CA PRO A 16 -9.21 14.12 2.69
C PRO A 16 -9.92 13.10 1.79
N ALA A 17 -11.23 13.20 1.69
CA ALA A 17 -12.01 12.25 0.90
C ALA A 17 -11.64 12.32 -0.58
N THR A 18 -11.51 13.53 -1.11
CA THR A 18 -11.17 13.76 -2.52
C THR A 18 -10.02 14.77 -2.62
N ASP A 19 -9.42 14.87 -3.82
CA ASP A 19 -8.36 15.84 -4.05
C ASP A 19 -8.84 17.27 -3.83
N GLY A 20 -10.11 17.56 -4.13
CA GLY A 20 -10.70 18.88 -3.93
C GLY A 20 -10.82 19.28 -2.45
N ASP A 21 -10.83 18.30 -1.56
CA ASP A 21 -10.95 18.57 -0.11
C ASP A 21 -9.59 18.76 0.57
N ARG A 22 -8.53 18.70 -0.21
CA ARG A 22 -7.16 18.77 0.30
C ARG A 22 -6.87 20.14 0.91
N THR A 23 -6.31 20.13 2.13
CA THR A 23 -5.85 21.35 2.80
C THR A 23 -4.32 21.40 2.95
N VAL A 24 -3.65 20.28 2.68
CA VAL A 24 -2.19 20.18 2.70
C VAL A 24 -1.73 19.86 1.29
N GLU A 25 -0.87 20.72 0.74
CA GLU A 25 -0.36 20.54 -0.61
C GLU A 25 0.40 19.23 -0.75
N GLY A 26 0.14 18.51 -1.83
CA GLY A 26 0.81 17.25 -2.12
C GLY A 26 0.29 16.04 -1.36
N ARG A 27 -0.64 16.24 -0.44
CA ARG A 27 -1.22 15.14 0.32
C ARG A 27 -2.17 14.33 -0.56
N ALA A 28 -2.04 13.00 -0.52
CA ALA A 28 -2.96 12.14 -1.23
C ALA A 28 -4.36 12.21 -0.60
N SER A 29 -5.39 11.98 -1.41
CA SER A 29 -6.75 11.82 -0.91
C SER A 29 -7.09 10.34 -0.75
N ARG A 30 -8.15 10.06 0.01
CA ARG A 30 -8.68 8.70 0.08
C ARG A 30 -9.02 8.17 -1.30
N ALA A 31 -9.70 8.98 -2.12
CA ALA A 31 -10.07 8.59 -3.48
C ALA A 31 -8.84 8.23 -4.30
N ALA A 32 -7.78 9.03 -4.22
CA ALA A 32 -6.55 8.76 -4.97
C ALA A 32 -5.89 7.45 -4.55
N VAL A 33 -5.88 7.14 -3.25
CA VAL A 33 -5.30 5.90 -2.74
C VAL A 33 -6.12 4.70 -3.21
N VAL A 34 -7.43 4.75 -3.07
CA VAL A 34 -8.32 3.66 -3.51
C VAL A 34 -8.21 3.46 -5.02
N ASP A 35 -8.18 4.56 -5.78
CA ASP A 35 -8.02 4.50 -7.24
C ASP A 35 -6.68 3.88 -7.64
N PHE A 36 -5.61 4.17 -6.91
CA PHE A 36 -4.31 3.56 -7.18
C PHE A 36 -4.40 2.04 -7.14
N PHE A 37 -4.98 1.48 -6.09
CA PHE A 37 -5.11 0.04 -5.96
C PHE A 37 -6.07 -0.55 -7.00
N ALA A 38 -7.11 0.17 -7.36
CA ALA A 38 -8.05 -0.27 -8.39
C ALA A 38 -7.40 -0.25 -9.78
N GLU A 39 -6.72 0.81 -10.12
CA GLU A 39 -6.12 0.97 -11.45
C GLU A 39 -4.88 0.12 -11.64
N ARG A 40 -4.00 0.07 -10.64
CA ARG A 40 -2.76 -0.69 -10.77
C ARG A 40 -2.98 -2.19 -10.61
N PHE A 41 -3.77 -2.59 -9.63
CA PHE A 41 -3.91 -4.01 -9.26
C PHE A 41 -5.30 -4.59 -9.49
N GLY A 42 -6.25 -3.78 -9.92
CA GLY A 42 -7.61 -4.26 -10.14
C GLY A 42 -8.31 -4.67 -8.86
N ILE A 43 -7.98 -4.04 -7.74
CA ILE A 43 -8.65 -4.31 -6.47
C ILE A 43 -9.93 -3.49 -6.39
N ASP A 44 -11.06 -4.17 -6.18
CA ASP A 44 -12.35 -3.51 -6.08
C ASP A 44 -12.35 -2.49 -4.94
N PRO A 45 -12.73 -1.24 -5.19
CA PRO A 45 -12.83 -0.23 -4.12
C PRO A 45 -13.63 -0.64 -2.90
N ALA A 46 -14.62 -1.52 -3.07
CA ALA A 46 -15.42 -2.02 -1.95
C ALA A 46 -14.60 -2.74 -0.90
N VAL A 47 -13.43 -3.26 -1.26
CA VAL A 47 -12.51 -3.92 -0.31
C VAL A 47 -12.12 -2.95 0.81
N PHE A 48 -12.07 -1.65 0.51
CA PHE A 48 -11.60 -0.63 1.45
C PHE A 48 -12.73 0.16 2.13
N GLU A 49 -13.99 -0.17 1.88
CA GLU A 49 -15.11 0.67 2.34
C GLU A 49 -15.21 0.83 3.85
N ASN A 50 -14.75 -0.15 4.62
CA ASN A 50 -14.81 -0.12 6.08
C ASN A 50 -13.49 0.32 6.73
N PHE A 51 -12.58 0.85 5.94
CA PHE A 51 -11.27 1.30 6.43
C PHE A 51 -11.17 2.82 6.33
N SER A 52 -10.39 3.41 7.25
CA SER A 52 -9.97 4.80 7.14
C SER A 52 -8.50 4.86 6.76
N PHE A 53 -8.12 5.93 6.06
CA PHE A 53 -6.74 6.15 5.60
C PHE A 53 -6.17 7.39 6.27
N TRP A 54 -4.89 7.32 6.61
CA TRP A 54 -4.22 8.33 7.42
C TRP A 54 -2.83 8.58 6.87
N GLU A 55 -2.32 9.78 7.08
CA GLU A 55 -0.93 10.10 6.77
C GLU A 55 -0.20 10.50 8.04
N LYS A 56 0.99 9.93 8.21
CA LYS A 56 1.92 10.29 9.27
C LYS A 56 3.18 10.84 8.61
N GLY A 57 3.54 12.07 8.95
CA GLY A 57 4.64 12.73 8.27
C GLY A 57 4.28 13.03 6.82
N LYS A 58 5.20 12.76 5.90
CA LYS A 58 4.97 13.01 4.48
C LYS A 58 5.09 11.72 3.69
N GLY A 59 4.01 11.37 3.00
CA GLY A 59 4.01 10.27 2.05
C GLY A 59 3.93 8.88 2.63
N LYS A 60 3.70 8.75 3.93
CA LYS A 60 3.54 7.45 4.56
C LYS A 60 2.07 7.28 4.92
N ILE A 61 1.39 6.45 4.16
CA ILE A 61 -0.05 6.23 4.29
C ILE A 61 -0.32 4.99 5.12
N TRP A 62 -1.21 5.14 6.09
CA TRP A 62 -1.65 4.07 6.98
C TRP A 62 -3.12 3.76 6.71
N ILE A 63 -3.51 2.52 6.97
CA ILE A 63 -4.89 2.06 6.88
C ILE A 63 -5.33 1.53 8.25
N PHE A 64 -6.55 1.86 8.64
CA PHE A 64 -7.10 1.47 9.93
C PHE A 64 -8.50 0.90 9.74
N ALA A 65 -8.80 -0.23 10.38
CA ALA A 65 -10.05 -0.96 10.20
C ALA A 65 -11.25 -0.31 10.91
N ALA A 66 -11.06 0.87 11.48
CA ALA A 66 -12.10 1.63 12.16
C ALA A 66 -11.86 3.11 11.86
N ASP A 67 -12.38 4.00 12.68
CA ASP A 67 -12.11 5.42 12.56
C ASP A 67 -11.67 5.98 13.91
N ALA A 68 -11.15 7.18 13.89
CA ALA A 68 -10.65 7.86 15.07
C ALA A 68 -10.76 9.37 14.85
N PRO A 69 -10.69 10.17 15.93
CA PRO A 69 -10.62 11.63 15.75
C PRO A 69 -9.36 12.04 15.00
N SER A 70 -9.45 13.06 14.17
CA SER A 70 -8.30 13.59 13.42
C SER A 70 -8.08 15.05 13.78
N PRO A 71 -6.86 15.50 14.07
CA PRO A 71 -5.64 14.68 14.16
C PRO A 71 -5.58 13.85 15.44
N ILE A 72 -4.78 12.81 15.41
CA ILE A 72 -4.56 11.98 16.60
C ILE A 72 -3.06 11.69 16.74
N ARG A 73 -2.57 11.68 17.98
CA ARG A 73 -1.17 11.41 18.29
C ARG A 73 -1.04 10.06 18.97
N VAL A 74 -0.58 9.10 18.22
CA VAL A 74 -0.31 7.74 18.68
C VAL A 74 0.91 7.23 17.91
N GLU A 75 1.55 6.19 18.40
CA GLU A 75 2.73 5.65 17.72
C GLU A 75 2.39 4.93 16.42
N GLY A 76 1.27 4.23 16.39
CA GLY A 76 0.82 3.52 15.20
C GLY A 76 -0.70 3.50 15.14
N LEU A 77 -1.23 3.47 13.92
CA LEU A 77 -2.67 3.45 13.68
C LEU A 77 -2.96 2.48 12.54
N GLY A 78 -3.27 1.23 12.90
CA GLY A 78 -3.42 0.18 11.90
C GLY A 78 -2.07 -0.24 11.33
N MET A 79 -1.93 -0.24 10.02
CA MET A 79 -0.67 -0.61 9.36
C MET A 79 -0.36 0.33 8.20
N THR A 80 0.93 0.44 7.87
CA THR A 80 1.32 1.19 6.67
C THR A 80 0.86 0.45 5.43
N VAL A 81 0.37 1.18 4.44
CA VAL A 81 -0.21 0.58 3.25
C VAL A 81 0.45 1.09 1.97
N LEU A 82 0.97 2.31 1.97
CA LEU A 82 1.44 2.95 0.74
C LEU A 82 2.47 4.02 1.05
N ARG A 83 3.44 4.18 0.15
CA ARG A 83 4.41 5.28 0.18
C ARG A 83 4.23 6.10 -1.07
N THR A 84 4.02 7.41 -0.91
CA THR A 84 3.65 8.30 -2.02
C THR A 84 4.72 9.31 -2.38
N ARG A 85 5.87 9.32 -1.71
CA ARG A 85 6.93 10.31 -1.98
C ARG A 85 7.82 9.96 -3.15
N GLN A 86 7.68 8.77 -3.71
CA GLN A 86 8.48 8.32 -4.84
C GLN A 86 7.71 8.56 -6.13
N GLU A 87 8.42 8.57 -7.24
CA GLU A 87 7.82 8.75 -8.57
C GLU A 87 6.67 7.78 -8.80
N HIS A 88 6.90 6.51 -8.46
CA HIS A 88 5.86 5.50 -8.50
C HIS A 88 5.45 5.16 -7.08
N TRP A 89 4.18 5.33 -6.77
CA TRP A 89 3.67 4.99 -5.46
C TRP A 89 3.94 3.51 -5.18
N LYS A 90 4.46 3.24 -3.99
CA LYS A 90 4.88 1.90 -3.60
C LYS A 90 3.98 1.33 -2.52
N PRO A 91 3.22 0.25 -2.80
CA PRO A 91 2.50 -0.46 -1.74
C PRO A 91 3.50 -1.16 -0.82
N THR A 92 3.13 -1.29 0.45
CA THR A 92 3.97 -2.01 1.41
C THR A 92 3.77 -3.51 1.25
N GLN A 93 4.73 -4.29 1.75
CA GLN A 93 4.60 -5.74 1.77
C GLN A 93 3.36 -6.15 2.59
N SER A 94 3.12 -5.46 3.71
CA SER A 94 1.96 -5.74 4.55
C SER A 94 0.64 -5.52 3.81
N ALA A 95 0.55 -4.45 3.01
CA ALA A 95 -0.63 -4.18 2.20
C ALA A 95 -0.89 -5.31 1.21
N ILE A 96 0.17 -5.77 0.54
CA ILE A 96 0.04 -6.82 -0.47
C ILE A 96 -0.32 -8.15 0.17
N GLN A 97 0.29 -8.49 1.30
CA GLN A 97 -0.05 -9.73 1.99
C GLN A 97 -1.49 -9.74 2.47
N ARG A 98 -2.02 -8.58 2.86
CA ARG A 98 -3.40 -8.49 3.33
C ARG A 98 -4.42 -8.39 2.20
N PHE A 99 -4.15 -7.56 1.20
CA PHE A 99 -5.13 -7.22 0.16
C PHE A 99 -4.82 -7.82 -1.20
N GLY A 100 -3.63 -8.36 -1.40
CA GLY A 100 -3.19 -8.85 -2.72
C GLY A 100 -4.05 -9.97 -3.27
N ARG A 101 -4.74 -10.71 -2.42
CA ARG A 101 -5.65 -11.77 -2.89
C ARG A 101 -6.81 -11.22 -3.71
N HIS A 102 -7.13 -9.95 -3.55
CA HIS A 102 -8.21 -9.28 -4.29
C HIS A 102 -7.74 -8.72 -5.62
N ALA A 103 -6.44 -8.78 -5.91
CA ALA A 103 -5.88 -8.22 -7.12
C ALA A 103 -6.25 -9.05 -8.35
N THR A 104 -6.56 -8.37 -9.45
CA THR A 104 -6.95 -8.99 -10.71
C THR A 104 -6.02 -8.66 -11.85
N LYS A 105 -5.04 -7.79 -11.66
CA LYS A 105 -4.03 -7.46 -12.68
C LYS A 105 -2.70 -7.10 -12.04
N ASN A 106 -1.63 -7.16 -12.84
CA ASN A 106 -0.26 -6.94 -12.40
C ASN A 106 0.14 -7.90 -11.28
N VAL A 107 -0.29 -9.14 -11.43
CA VAL A 107 -0.01 -10.23 -10.51
C VAL A 107 0.77 -11.29 -11.26
N ILE A 108 1.86 -11.77 -10.67
CA ILE A 108 2.66 -12.85 -11.24
C ILE A 108 2.64 -14.04 -10.29
N GLU A 109 2.61 -15.25 -10.89
CA GLU A 109 2.71 -16.49 -10.13
C GLU A 109 4.15 -16.98 -10.20
N LEU A 110 4.75 -17.21 -9.04
CA LEU A 110 6.11 -17.74 -8.94
C LEU A 110 6.07 -19.20 -8.52
N ASP A 111 6.89 -20.05 -9.15
CA ASP A 111 7.05 -21.43 -8.70
C ASP A 111 7.87 -21.45 -7.40
N GLY A 112 8.07 -22.64 -6.81
CA GLY A 112 8.72 -22.74 -5.52
C GLY A 112 10.13 -22.16 -5.48
N GLU A 113 10.90 -22.34 -6.53
CA GLU A 113 12.27 -21.81 -6.61
C GLU A 113 12.28 -20.29 -6.75
N ALA A 114 11.45 -19.76 -7.66
CA ALA A 114 11.36 -18.32 -7.87
C ALA A 114 10.75 -17.62 -6.65
N ALA A 115 9.79 -18.26 -5.98
CA ALA A 115 9.20 -17.72 -4.74
C ALA A 115 10.24 -17.64 -3.63
N ALA A 116 11.10 -18.65 -3.50
CA ALA A 116 12.18 -18.66 -2.51
C ALA A 116 13.18 -17.53 -2.80
N THR A 117 13.55 -17.34 -4.06
CA THR A 117 14.43 -16.25 -4.49
C THR A 117 13.83 -14.90 -4.13
N PHE A 118 12.55 -14.73 -4.41
CA PHE A 118 11.81 -13.51 -4.08
C PHE A 118 11.81 -13.26 -2.57
N ALA A 119 11.54 -14.29 -1.78
CA ALA A 119 11.48 -14.18 -0.32
C ALA A 119 12.83 -13.78 0.28
N CYS A 120 13.93 -14.14 -0.37
CA CYS A 120 15.29 -13.74 0.06
C CYS A 120 15.66 -12.31 -0.37
N GLY A 121 14.77 -11.63 -1.09
CA GLY A 121 15.03 -10.27 -1.54
C GLY A 121 15.99 -10.17 -2.72
N GLU A 122 16.22 -11.27 -3.42
CA GLU A 122 17.13 -11.31 -4.55
C GLU A 122 16.43 -10.97 -5.85
N ASP A 123 17.15 -10.28 -6.74
CA ASP A 123 16.63 -9.97 -8.07
C ASP A 123 16.62 -11.24 -8.93
N GLN A 124 15.68 -11.30 -9.86
CA GLN A 124 15.63 -12.41 -10.81
C GLN A 124 14.96 -11.94 -12.10
N GLU A 125 15.27 -12.63 -13.18
CA GLU A 125 14.62 -12.38 -14.46
C GLU A 125 13.30 -13.13 -14.53
N ILE A 126 12.27 -12.41 -14.97
CA ILE A 126 10.90 -12.94 -15.04
C ILE A 126 10.31 -12.56 -16.39
N ASP A 127 9.66 -13.51 -17.03
CA ASP A 127 8.87 -13.25 -18.22
C ASP A 127 7.61 -12.50 -17.82
N TRP A 128 7.53 -11.24 -18.23
CA TRP A 128 6.38 -10.39 -17.99
C TRP A 128 6.14 -9.50 -19.20
N ASP A 129 4.95 -9.58 -19.75
CA ASP A 129 4.58 -8.83 -20.96
C ASP A 129 3.70 -7.62 -20.67
N GLY A 130 3.49 -7.29 -19.41
CA GLY A 130 2.71 -6.14 -19.01
C GLY A 130 3.58 -4.90 -18.73
N ASP A 131 2.97 -3.92 -18.08
CA ASP A 131 3.63 -2.66 -17.78
C ASP A 131 4.73 -2.80 -16.74
N TRP A 132 5.73 -1.96 -16.86
CA TRP A 132 6.77 -1.82 -15.84
C TRP A 132 6.15 -1.23 -14.58
N GLY A 133 6.77 -1.50 -13.45
CA GLY A 133 6.34 -0.98 -12.16
C GLY A 133 6.16 -2.10 -11.14
N TYR A 134 5.41 -1.80 -10.09
CA TYR A 134 5.23 -2.76 -9.02
C TYR A 134 4.25 -3.87 -9.42
N LEU A 135 4.68 -5.11 -9.19
CA LEU A 135 3.87 -6.32 -9.43
C LEU A 135 3.66 -7.04 -8.11
N ILE A 136 2.50 -7.66 -7.97
CA ILE A 136 2.23 -8.54 -6.83
C ILE A 136 2.74 -9.93 -7.17
N ALA A 137 3.66 -10.44 -6.35
CA ALA A 137 4.15 -11.80 -6.49
C ALA A 137 3.26 -12.73 -5.65
N THR A 138 2.85 -13.84 -6.27
CA THR A 138 2.03 -14.85 -5.61
C THR A 138 2.68 -16.22 -5.77
N HIS A 139 2.31 -17.13 -4.88
CA HIS A 139 2.71 -18.52 -4.95
C HIS A 139 1.51 -19.37 -4.52
N THR A 140 1.30 -20.48 -5.22
CA THR A 140 0.18 -21.35 -4.91
C THR A 140 0.61 -22.37 -3.87
N VAL A 141 -0.11 -22.40 -2.74
CA VAL A 141 0.12 -23.31 -1.64
C VAL A 141 -1.19 -24.04 -1.35
N GLY A 142 -1.17 -25.36 -1.40
CA GLY A 142 -2.38 -26.14 -1.10
C GLY A 142 -3.55 -25.85 -2.03
N GLY A 143 -3.28 -25.49 -3.28
CA GLY A 143 -4.30 -25.16 -4.27
C GLY A 143 -4.80 -23.74 -4.21
N GLU A 144 -4.30 -22.92 -3.27
CA GLU A 144 -4.68 -21.52 -3.16
C GLU A 144 -3.52 -20.58 -3.50
N ARG A 145 -3.83 -19.53 -4.26
CA ARG A 145 -2.88 -18.51 -4.63
C ARG A 145 -2.69 -17.54 -3.46
N GLU A 146 -1.49 -17.47 -2.93
CA GLU A 146 -1.18 -16.61 -1.80
C GLU A 146 -0.25 -15.47 -2.23
N PRO A 147 -0.61 -14.20 -1.93
CA PRO A 147 0.31 -13.09 -2.19
C PRO A 147 1.47 -13.15 -1.20
N ILE A 148 2.69 -13.08 -1.73
CA ILE A 148 3.90 -13.13 -0.90
C ILE A 148 4.59 -11.77 -0.81
N GLY A 149 4.30 -10.86 -1.71
CA GLY A 149 4.85 -9.52 -1.62
C GLY A 149 4.76 -8.76 -2.91
N VAL A 150 5.42 -7.61 -2.93
CA VAL A 150 5.48 -6.72 -4.09
C VAL A 150 6.92 -6.58 -4.56
N GLY A 151 7.13 -6.58 -5.86
CA GLY A 151 8.43 -6.37 -6.46
C GLY A 151 8.34 -5.35 -7.59
N LEU A 152 9.46 -4.68 -7.87
CA LEU A 152 9.53 -3.71 -8.95
C LEU A 152 10.05 -4.40 -10.21
N TYR A 153 9.25 -4.37 -11.26
CA TYR A 153 9.65 -4.90 -12.56
C TYR A 153 10.19 -3.75 -13.42
N VAL A 154 11.41 -3.91 -13.85
CA VAL A 154 12.09 -2.93 -14.71
C VAL A 154 12.70 -3.59 -15.94
#